data_cfdbaf4c5cdd031521e8a3f3c627d2a9
#
_entry.id   cfdbaf4c5cdd031521e8a3f3c627d2a9
#
_cell.length_a   1.000
_cell.length_b   1.000
_cell.length_c   1.000
_cell.angle_alpha   90.00
_cell.angle_beta   90.00
_cell.angle_gamma   90.00
#
_symmetry.space_group_name_H-M   'P 1'
#
loop_
_entity.id
_entity.type
_entity.pdbx_description
1 polymer ?
#
loop_
_entity_poly.entity_id
_entity_poly.type
_entity_poly.pdbx_seq_one_letter_code
_entity_poly.pdbx_strand_id
1 'polypeptide(L)'
;MIEISQQLAVVTGGNRGLGLETCRQLAQRGLRVMLTSRDAAQGRAAADQLQSQGLAVRHHPLDVTDPASVAALADTLQREGGHIDALVNNAGIALEGFDADVARRTLAVNCFGAMAVTDQLRPLLAPNGRIVMVSSAMGQMEGLPPTLRDQFLDPALTRDDLVDLLNRFVRDVEAGRHLERGWPANAYRISKVGLNAFTRILARELAASAVRVNEVSPGWVRTAM
;
A
#
# COMPACT_ATOMS: atom_id res chain seq x y z
N MET A 1 17.54 8.39 26.02
CA MET A 1 16.19 8.71 25.51
C MET A 1 16.32 8.91 24.00
N ILE A 2 15.38 8.38 23.20
CA ILE A 2 15.35 8.65 21.76
C ILE A 2 14.85 10.08 21.57
N GLU A 3 15.60 10.89 20.84
CA GLU A 3 15.14 12.24 20.49
C GLU A 3 14.01 12.10 19.44
N ILE A 4 12.80 12.56 19.80
CA ILE A 4 11.63 12.48 18.92
C ILE A 4 11.71 13.63 17.91
N SER A 5 11.86 13.29 16.64
CA SER A 5 11.86 14.26 15.56
C SER A 5 10.45 14.80 15.28
N GLN A 6 10.36 15.90 14.54
CA GLN A 6 9.09 16.40 14.04
C GLN A 6 8.57 15.58 12.83
N GLN A 7 9.39 14.68 12.28
CA GLN A 7 9.05 13.86 11.13
C GLN A 7 7.92 12.87 11.45
N LEU A 8 7.00 12.73 10.52
CA LEU A 8 5.83 11.85 10.63
C LEU A 8 5.87 10.75 9.58
N ALA A 9 5.72 9.52 10.02
CA ALA A 9 5.46 8.39 9.16
C ALA A 9 4.01 7.90 9.31
N VAL A 10 3.35 7.59 8.20
CA VAL A 10 2.04 6.93 8.16
C VAL A 10 2.25 5.53 7.62
N VAL A 11 1.77 4.51 8.36
CA VAL A 11 1.90 3.10 7.97
C VAL A 11 0.52 2.46 7.90
N THR A 12 0.12 1.99 6.70
CA THR A 12 -1.15 1.28 6.54
C THR A 12 -1.02 -0.19 6.95
N GLY A 13 -2.05 -0.74 7.62
CA GLY A 13 -2.02 -2.13 8.10
C GLY A 13 -0.94 -2.38 9.16
N GLY A 14 -0.73 -1.40 10.05
CA GLY A 14 0.35 -1.39 11.04
C GLY A 14 0.10 -2.19 12.32
N ASN A 15 -1.07 -2.83 12.48
CA ASN A 15 -1.46 -3.47 13.74
C ASN A 15 -0.82 -4.86 13.98
N ARG A 16 -0.18 -5.46 13.00
CA ARG A 16 0.46 -6.78 13.11
C ARG A 16 1.57 -6.96 12.08
N GLY A 17 2.33 -8.05 12.25
CA GLY A 17 3.30 -8.53 11.26
C GLY A 17 4.31 -7.48 10.83
N LEU A 18 4.55 -7.41 9.52
CA LEU A 18 5.53 -6.51 8.91
C LEU A 18 5.21 -5.03 9.18
N GLY A 19 3.91 -4.65 9.10
CA GLY A 19 3.50 -3.27 9.36
C GLY A 19 3.79 -2.82 10.79
N LEU A 20 3.53 -3.67 11.79
CA LEU A 20 3.82 -3.38 13.20
C LEU A 20 5.33 -3.24 13.43
N GLU A 21 6.12 -4.14 12.85
CA GLU A 21 7.56 -4.07 12.95
C GLU A 21 8.13 -2.81 12.26
N THR A 22 7.55 -2.42 11.12
CA THR A 22 7.88 -1.16 10.44
C THR A 22 7.58 0.05 11.33
N CYS A 23 6.40 0.08 11.98
CA CYS A 23 6.06 1.14 12.94
C CYS A 23 7.07 1.21 14.08
N ARG A 24 7.43 0.04 14.67
CA ARG A 24 8.41 -0.05 15.75
C ARG A 24 9.77 0.51 15.33
N GLN A 25 10.28 0.09 14.18
CA GLN A 25 11.61 0.51 13.70
C GLN A 25 11.66 2.00 13.34
N LEU A 26 10.61 2.53 12.70
CA LEU A 26 10.53 3.96 12.40
C LEU A 26 10.50 4.80 13.68
N ALA A 27 9.70 4.39 14.67
CA ALA A 27 9.64 5.09 15.95
C ALA A 27 10.94 4.99 16.74
N GLN A 28 11.66 3.86 16.68
CA GLN A 28 12.99 3.71 17.26
C GLN A 28 14.04 4.63 16.63
N ARG A 29 13.84 5.04 15.37
CA ARG A 29 14.66 6.04 14.68
C ARG A 29 14.25 7.48 14.99
N GLY A 30 13.30 7.66 15.91
CA GLY A 30 12.86 8.98 16.39
C GLY A 30 11.68 9.56 15.62
N LEU A 31 11.12 8.89 14.60
CA LEU A 31 9.95 9.41 13.91
C LEU A 31 8.68 9.28 14.79
N ARG A 32 7.77 10.22 14.67
CA ARG A 32 6.38 10.02 15.09
C ARG A 32 5.71 9.10 14.06
N VAL A 33 4.95 8.11 14.53
CA VAL A 33 4.31 7.14 13.65
C VAL A 33 2.80 7.15 13.83
N MET A 34 2.07 7.37 12.73
CA MET A 34 0.64 7.08 12.65
C MET A 34 0.47 5.65 12.14
N LEU A 35 0.26 4.73 13.06
CA LEU A 35 -0.12 3.35 12.77
C LEU A 35 -1.60 3.32 12.39
N THR A 36 -1.94 2.73 11.24
CA THR A 36 -3.34 2.59 10.87
C THR A 36 -3.75 1.13 10.69
N SER A 37 -5.01 0.83 10.98
CA SER A 37 -5.59 -0.51 10.81
C SER A 37 -7.10 -0.44 10.67
N ARG A 38 -7.68 -1.43 9.99
CA ARG A 38 -9.13 -1.55 9.83
C ARG A 38 -9.82 -1.85 11.17
N ASP A 39 -9.27 -2.77 11.94
CA ASP A 39 -9.75 -3.07 13.29
C ASP A 39 -9.19 -2.04 14.27
N ALA A 40 -10.07 -1.18 14.78
CA ALA A 40 -9.69 -0.10 15.68
C ALA A 40 -9.21 -0.60 17.06
N ALA A 41 -9.73 -1.72 17.55
CA ALA A 41 -9.34 -2.28 18.85
C ALA A 41 -7.94 -2.88 18.76
N GLN A 42 -7.67 -3.70 17.76
CA GLN A 42 -6.34 -4.25 17.52
C GLN A 42 -5.30 -3.16 17.24
N GLY A 43 -5.69 -2.14 16.47
CA GLY A 43 -4.79 -1.02 16.18
C GLY A 43 -4.41 -0.21 17.42
N ARG A 44 -5.38 0.09 18.29
CA ARG A 44 -5.09 0.75 19.57
C ARG A 44 -4.19 -0.10 20.45
N ALA A 45 -4.50 -1.38 20.63
CA ALA A 45 -3.66 -2.28 21.44
C ALA A 45 -2.21 -2.35 20.91
N ALA A 46 -2.02 -2.38 19.59
CA ALA A 46 -0.70 -2.36 18.97
C ALA A 46 0.04 -1.04 19.22
N ALA A 47 -0.64 0.10 19.13
CA ALA A 47 -0.06 1.40 19.43
C ALA A 47 0.30 1.53 20.91
N ASP A 48 -0.58 1.12 21.83
CA ASP A 48 -0.37 1.14 23.26
C ASP A 48 0.85 0.28 23.66
N GLN A 49 1.01 -0.89 23.03
CA GLN A 49 2.17 -1.76 23.20
C GLN A 49 3.48 -1.04 22.82
N LEU A 50 3.49 -0.31 21.72
CA LEU A 50 4.68 0.44 21.29
C LEU A 50 4.93 1.67 22.17
N GLN A 51 3.87 2.36 22.59
CA GLN A 51 3.96 3.49 23.54
C GLN A 51 4.53 3.06 24.90
N SER A 52 4.17 1.87 25.40
CA SER A 52 4.73 1.35 26.66
C SER A 52 6.25 1.11 26.61
N GLN A 53 6.81 1.03 25.39
CA GLN A 53 8.25 0.97 25.14
C GLN A 53 8.88 2.36 24.94
N GLY A 54 8.15 3.45 25.19
CA GLY A 54 8.60 4.82 25.02
C GLY A 54 8.63 5.30 23.56
N LEU A 55 7.95 4.61 22.64
CA LEU A 55 7.92 4.94 21.20
C LEU A 55 6.77 5.90 20.88
N ALA A 56 7.03 6.87 20.01
CA ALA A 56 6.07 7.89 19.60
C ALA A 56 5.14 7.35 18.49
N VAL A 57 4.24 6.44 18.85
CA VAL A 57 3.27 5.81 17.94
C VAL A 57 1.85 6.17 18.36
N ARG A 58 0.99 6.51 17.39
CA ARG A 58 -0.44 6.70 17.61
C ARG A 58 -1.22 5.85 16.60
N HIS A 59 -2.47 5.54 16.90
CA HIS A 59 -3.35 4.78 16.03
C HIS A 59 -4.44 5.67 15.43
N HIS A 60 -4.77 5.43 14.15
CA HIS A 60 -5.97 5.91 13.47
C HIS A 60 -6.65 4.74 12.75
N PRO A 61 -7.99 4.57 12.88
CA PRO A 61 -8.71 3.55 12.11
C PRO A 61 -8.65 3.88 10.61
N LEU A 62 -8.38 2.86 9.78
CA LEU A 62 -8.33 3.01 8.33
C LEU A 62 -8.73 1.70 7.64
N ASP A 63 -9.82 1.75 6.90
CA ASP A 63 -10.10 0.80 5.82
C ASP A 63 -9.67 1.45 4.51
N VAL A 64 -8.64 0.90 3.87
CA VAL A 64 -8.10 1.43 2.61
C VAL A 64 -9.07 1.30 1.44
N THR A 65 -10.12 0.49 1.59
CA THR A 65 -11.16 0.27 0.57
C THR A 65 -12.37 1.18 0.73
N ASP A 66 -12.42 1.95 1.84
CA ASP A 66 -13.50 2.90 2.12
C ASP A 66 -13.02 4.34 1.91
N PRO A 67 -13.51 5.05 0.88
CA PRO A 67 -13.14 6.44 0.63
C PRO A 67 -13.40 7.39 1.81
N ALA A 68 -14.46 7.15 2.58
CA ALA A 68 -14.77 7.98 3.76
C ALA A 68 -13.74 7.77 4.87
N SER A 69 -13.29 6.52 5.08
CA SER A 69 -12.23 6.20 6.02
C SER A 69 -10.89 6.82 5.63
N VAL A 70 -10.57 6.81 4.32
CA VAL A 70 -9.33 7.43 3.80
C VAL A 70 -9.37 8.95 3.95
N ALA A 71 -10.52 9.59 3.66
CA ALA A 71 -10.70 11.03 3.85
C ALA A 71 -10.58 11.42 5.33
N ALA A 72 -11.17 10.66 6.26
CA ALA A 72 -11.10 10.92 7.70
C ALA A 72 -9.65 10.91 8.23
N LEU A 73 -8.79 10.03 7.70
CA LEU A 73 -7.36 10.03 8.03
C LEU A 73 -6.69 11.32 7.54
N ALA A 74 -6.94 11.71 6.28
CA ALA A 74 -6.37 12.94 5.71
C ALA A 74 -6.80 14.18 6.52
N ASP A 75 -8.09 14.30 6.85
CA ASP A 75 -8.63 15.40 7.66
C ASP A 75 -7.97 15.46 9.06
N THR A 76 -7.73 14.30 9.65
CA THR A 76 -7.05 14.22 10.94
C THR A 76 -5.62 14.72 10.84
N LEU A 77 -4.86 14.26 9.86
CA LEU A 77 -3.48 14.69 9.63
C LEU A 77 -3.38 16.18 9.29
N GLN A 78 -4.31 16.69 8.48
CA GLN A 78 -4.36 18.12 8.11
C GLN A 78 -4.64 19.00 9.32
N ARG A 79 -5.61 18.64 10.18
CA ARG A 79 -5.92 19.38 11.40
C ARG A 79 -4.75 19.41 12.40
N GLU A 80 -3.92 18.40 12.40
CA GLU A 80 -2.71 18.33 13.22
C GLU A 80 -1.54 19.14 12.64
N GLY A 81 -1.73 19.80 11.49
CA GLY A 81 -0.73 20.64 10.82
C GLY A 81 0.49 19.85 10.36
N GLY A 82 0.37 18.52 10.24
CA GLY A 82 1.50 17.65 9.97
C GLY A 82 1.78 17.48 8.48
N HIS A 83 3.05 17.57 8.10
CA HIS A 83 3.53 17.04 6.85
C HIS A 83 3.94 15.58 7.03
N ILE A 84 3.64 14.74 6.03
CA ILE A 84 4.00 13.32 6.02
C ILE A 84 5.38 13.19 5.39
N ASP A 85 6.37 12.75 6.16
CA ASP A 85 7.73 12.49 5.67
C ASP A 85 7.86 11.11 5.03
N ALA A 86 7.08 10.14 5.52
CA ALA A 86 7.05 8.79 4.96
C ALA A 86 5.61 8.22 4.96
N LEU A 87 5.13 7.84 3.78
CA LEU A 87 3.92 7.05 3.61
C LEU A 87 4.31 5.61 3.25
N VAL A 88 3.95 4.66 4.10
CA VAL A 88 4.19 3.23 3.87
C VAL A 88 2.86 2.53 3.59
N ASN A 89 2.59 2.25 2.33
CA ASN A 89 1.46 1.44 1.88
C ASN A 89 1.78 -0.04 2.09
N ASN A 90 1.49 -0.52 3.31
CA ASN A 90 1.75 -1.90 3.72
C ASN A 90 0.47 -2.75 3.81
N ALA A 91 -0.70 -2.13 3.95
CA ALA A 91 -1.97 -2.87 4.00
C ALA A 91 -2.09 -3.83 2.81
N GLY A 92 -2.38 -5.09 3.10
CA GLY A 92 -2.52 -6.11 2.08
C GLY A 92 -3.15 -7.39 2.63
N ILE A 93 -3.76 -8.15 1.73
CA ILE A 93 -4.35 -9.45 2.00
C ILE A 93 -3.87 -10.49 0.99
N ALA A 94 -3.80 -11.74 1.43
CA ALA A 94 -3.67 -12.91 0.59
C ALA A 94 -4.84 -13.84 0.93
N LEU A 95 -5.80 -13.95 0.04
CA LEU A 95 -6.97 -14.80 0.22
C LEU A 95 -6.71 -16.18 -0.38
N GLU A 96 -7.26 -17.19 0.24
CA GLU A 96 -7.28 -18.56 -0.31
C GLU A 96 -8.27 -18.68 -1.46
N GLY A 97 -8.01 -19.62 -2.37
CA GLY A 97 -8.84 -19.86 -3.55
C GLY A 97 -8.58 -18.86 -4.69
N PHE A 98 -9.34 -19.02 -5.75
CA PHE A 98 -9.28 -18.15 -6.93
C PHE A 98 -10.62 -18.13 -7.65
N ASP A 99 -11.28 -16.99 -7.60
CA ASP A 99 -12.49 -16.65 -8.34
C ASP A 99 -12.56 -15.12 -8.51
N ALA A 100 -13.64 -14.62 -9.11
CA ALA A 100 -13.81 -13.20 -9.37
C ALA A 100 -13.98 -12.37 -8.08
N ASP A 101 -14.57 -12.94 -7.02
CA ASP A 101 -14.69 -12.25 -5.73
C ASP A 101 -13.32 -12.11 -5.04
N VAL A 102 -12.56 -13.21 -4.99
CA VAL A 102 -11.17 -13.20 -4.50
C VAL A 102 -10.33 -12.21 -5.28
N ALA A 103 -10.45 -12.18 -6.62
CA ALA A 103 -9.71 -11.24 -7.46
C ALA A 103 -10.10 -9.78 -7.15
N ARG A 104 -11.39 -9.49 -7.07
CA ARG A 104 -11.92 -8.14 -6.80
C ARG A 104 -11.47 -7.64 -5.42
N ARG A 105 -11.64 -8.45 -4.39
CA ARG A 105 -11.27 -8.08 -3.00
C ARG A 105 -9.76 -7.91 -2.83
N THR A 106 -8.97 -8.78 -3.45
CA THR A 106 -7.51 -8.69 -3.39
C THR A 106 -7.00 -7.42 -4.08
N LEU A 107 -7.51 -7.11 -5.28
CA LEU A 107 -7.17 -5.86 -5.97
C LEU A 107 -7.61 -4.62 -5.19
N ALA A 108 -8.83 -4.65 -4.62
CA ALA A 108 -9.37 -3.54 -3.85
C ALA A 108 -8.45 -3.14 -2.70
N VAL A 109 -7.91 -4.10 -1.95
CA VAL A 109 -7.01 -3.81 -0.83
C VAL A 109 -5.58 -3.54 -1.30
N ASN A 110 -5.00 -4.46 -2.10
CA ASN A 110 -3.56 -4.47 -2.35
C ASN A 110 -3.09 -3.44 -3.37
N CYS A 111 -3.98 -2.99 -4.26
CA CYS A 111 -3.64 -2.05 -5.32
C CYS A 111 -4.50 -0.79 -5.24
N PHE A 112 -5.81 -0.90 -5.41
CA PHE A 112 -6.69 0.28 -5.44
C PHE A 112 -6.73 1.03 -4.11
N GLY A 113 -6.68 0.32 -2.98
CA GLY A 113 -6.58 0.93 -1.66
C GLY A 113 -5.28 1.71 -1.45
N ALA A 114 -4.15 1.17 -1.91
CA ALA A 114 -2.88 1.88 -1.90
C ALA A 114 -2.89 3.12 -2.80
N MET A 115 -3.56 3.04 -3.97
CA MET A 115 -3.78 4.19 -4.86
C MET A 115 -4.60 5.27 -4.15
N ALA A 116 -5.77 4.90 -3.60
CA ALA A 116 -6.68 5.83 -2.94
C ALA A 116 -6.02 6.53 -1.73
N VAL A 117 -5.32 5.78 -0.87
CA VAL A 117 -4.59 6.36 0.27
C VAL A 117 -3.50 7.32 -0.22
N THR A 118 -2.75 6.92 -1.24
CA THR A 118 -1.67 7.75 -1.78
C THR A 118 -2.22 9.05 -2.37
N ASP A 119 -3.28 9.00 -3.15
CA ASP A 119 -3.87 10.17 -3.77
C ASP A 119 -4.43 11.16 -2.74
N GLN A 120 -5.10 10.64 -1.73
CA GLN A 120 -5.67 11.46 -0.66
C GLN A 120 -4.59 12.10 0.24
N LEU A 121 -3.49 11.38 0.50
CA LEU A 121 -2.43 11.87 1.39
C LEU A 121 -1.30 12.61 0.66
N ARG A 122 -1.21 12.50 -0.67
CA ARG A 122 -0.18 13.16 -1.47
C ARG A 122 -0.07 14.68 -1.23
N PRO A 123 -1.17 15.45 -1.09
CA PRO A 123 -1.08 16.87 -0.79
C PRO A 123 -0.43 17.21 0.56
N LEU A 124 -0.39 16.24 1.48
CA LEU A 124 0.17 16.37 2.82
C LEU A 124 1.64 15.91 2.90
N LEU A 125 2.22 15.46 1.80
CA LEU A 125 3.62 15.01 1.80
C LEU A 125 4.57 16.20 2.01
N ALA A 126 5.58 15.98 2.84
CA ALA A 126 6.71 16.90 2.97
C ALA A 126 7.45 17.05 1.62
N PRO A 127 8.12 18.18 1.36
CA PRO A 127 8.82 18.42 0.09
C PRO A 127 9.81 17.30 -0.30
N ASN A 128 10.45 16.67 0.67
CA ASN A 128 11.37 15.53 0.47
C ASN A 128 10.75 14.20 0.93
N GLY A 129 9.44 14.09 0.94
CA GLY A 129 8.71 12.92 1.42
C GLY A 129 9.06 11.63 0.69
N ARG A 130 8.72 10.52 1.31
CA ARG A 130 8.94 9.18 0.77
C ARG A 130 7.63 8.42 0.71
N ILE A 131 7.37 7.77 -0.41
CA ILE A 131 6.27 6.81 -0.55
C ILE A 131 6.88 5.44 -0.77
N VAL A 132 6.48 4.48 0.05
CA VAL A 132 6.93 3.09 -0.03
C VAL A 132 5.74 2.18 -0.25
N MET A 133 5.77 1.41 -1.34
CA MET A 133 4.79 0.38 -1.62
C MET A 133 5.35 -0.97 -1.18
N VAL A 134 4.71 -1.61 -0.20
CA VAL A 134 5.11 -2.96 0.24
C VAL A 134 4.55 -3.97 -0.76
N SER A 135 5.39 -4.35 -1.68
CA SER A 135 5.11 -5.28 -2.75
C SER A 135 5.48 -6.73 -2.35
N SER A 136 5.88 -7.52 -3.32
CA SER A 136 6.28 -8.92 -3.18
C SER A 136 7.13 -9.33 -4.38
N ALA A 137 7.94 -10.37 -4.22
CA ALA A 137 8.60 -11.05 -5.36
C ALA A 137 7.56 -11.54 -6.40
N MET A 138 6.33 -11.83 -5.99
CA MET A 138 5.23 -12.18 -6.90
C MET A 138 4.76 -11.01 -7.78
N GLY A 139 5.12 -9.77 -7.46
CA GLY A 139 4.85 -8.60 -8.30
C GLY A 139 5.82 -8.43 -9.47
N GLN A 140 6.82 -9.28 -9.58
CA GLN A 140 7.76 -9.27 -10.69
C GLN A 140 7.06 -9.66 -12.01
N MET A 141 7.52 -9.07 -13.12
CA MET A 141 6.91 -9.24 -14.45
C MET A 141 7.34 -10.54 -15.12
N GLU A 142 8.38 -11.19 -14.60
CA GLU A 142 8.87 -12.48 -15.08
C GLU A 142 7.78 -13.55 -14.93
N GLY A 143 7.60 -14.33 -15.99
CA GLY A 143 6.56 -15.37 -16.07
C GLY A 143 5.15 -14.85 -16.32
N LEU A 144 4.95 -13.55 -16.63
CA LEU A 144 3.79 -13.10 -17.36
C LEU A 144 4.00 -13.30 -18.86
N PRO A 145 2.93 -13.64 -19.63
CA PRO A 145 3.00 -13.65 -21.08
C PRO A 145 3.48 -12.29 -21.62
N PRO A 146 4.27 -12.26 -22.71
CA PRO A 146 4.80 -11.02 -23.26
C PRO A 146 3.73 -9.94 -23.49
N THR A 147 2.58 -10.31 -24.01
CA THR A 147 1.47 -9.38 -24.28
C THR A 147 0.93 -8.68 -23.04
N LEU A 148 0.86 -9.35 -21.90
CA LEU A 148 0.46 -8.75 -20.63
C LEU A 148 1.61 -7.96 -20.02
N ARG A 149 2.81 -8.52 -20.02
CA ARG A 149 3.99 -7.87 -19.49
C ARG A 149 4.23 -6.52 -20.16
N ASP A 150 4.13 -6.47 -21.51
CA ASP A 150 4.37 -5.26 -22.28
C ASP A 150 3.32 -4.18 -21.97
N GLN A 151 2.05 -4.55 -21.71
CA GLN A 151 1.02 -3.61 -21.28
C GLN A 151 1.33 -3.01 -19.89
N PHE A 152 1.78 -3.82 -18.92
CA PHE A 152 2.16 -3.30 -17.61
C PHE A 152 3.45 -2.48 -17.63
N LEU A 153 4.36 -2.74 -18.57
CA LEU A 153 5.65 -2.06 -18.71
C LEU A 153 5.62 -0.86 -19.66
N ASP A 154 4.50 -0.63 -20.33
CA ASP A 154 4.38 0.49 -21.26
C ASP A 154 4.75 1.81 -20.56
N PRO A 155 5.75 2.55 -21.05
CA PRO A 155 6.12 3.84 -20.49
C PRO A 155 5.00 4.88 -20.60
N ALA A 156 4.03 4.69 -21.49
CA ALA A 156 2.86 5.55 -21.64
C ALA A 156 1.66 5.13 -20.77
N LEU A 157 1.75 3.98 -20.06
CA LEU A 157 0.66 3.49 -19.22
C LEU A 157 0.23 4.57 -18.22
N THR A 158 -1.03 4.97 -18.28
CA THR A 158 -1.67 5.90 -17.35
C THR A 158 -2.28 5.17 -16.16
N ARG A 159 -2.76 5.92 -15.17
CA ARG A 159 -3.51 5.36 -14.04
C ARG A 159 -4.82 4.73 -14.48
N ASP A 160 -5.55 5.42 -15.36
CA ASP A 160 -6.83 4.96 -15.86
C ASP A 160 -6.66 3.68 -16.68
N ASP A 161 -5.63 3.60 -17.54
CA ASP A 161 -5.30 2.38 -18.28
C ASP A 161 -4.95 1.22 -17.34
N LEU A 162 -4.21 1.49 -16.25
CA LEU A 162 -3.90 0.48 -15.25
C LEU A 162 -5.16 -0.03 -14.54
N VAL A 163 -6.07 0.87 -14.14
CA VAL A 163 -7.35 0.51 -13.52
C VAL A 163 -8.19 -0.34 -14.49
N ASP A 164 -8.28 0.06 -15.75
CA ASP A 164 -9.01 -0.69 -16.78
C ASP A 164 -8.39 -2.07 -17.04
N LEU A 165 -7.06 -2.16 -17.07
CA LEU A 165 -6.32 -3.40 -17.23
C LEU A 165 -6.60 -4.37 -16.07
N LEU A 166 -6.58 -3.91 -14.83
CA LEU A 166 -6.87 -4.71 -13.63
C LEU A 166 -8.36 -5.10 -13.55
N ASN A 167 -9.27 -4.21 -13.94
CA ASN A 167 -10.69 -4.53 -14.03
C ASN A 167 -10.97 -5.53 -15.15
N ARG A 168 -10.21 -5.49 -16.25
CA ARG A 168 -10.29 -6.52 -17.31
C ARG A 168 -9.90 -7.89 -16.77
N PHE A 169 -8.84 -7.99 -15.96
CA PHE A 169 -8.50 -9.24 -15.27
C PHE A 169 -9.69 -9.81 -14.50
N VAL A 170 -10.37 -8.99 -13.68
CA VAL A 170 -11.54 -9.45 -12.92
C VAL A 170 -12.65 -9.97 -13.85
N ARG A 171 -12.97 -9.20 -14.90
CA ARG A 171 -13.99 -9.62 -15.89
C ARG A 171 -13.62 -10.91 -16.60
N ASP A 172 -12.35 -11.11 -16.94
CA ASP A 172 -11.89 -12.33 -17.61
C ASP A 172 -11.92 -13.55 -16.66
N VAL A 173 -11.67 -13.35 -15.34
CA VAL A 173 -11.86 -14.38 -14.32
C VAL A 173 -13.35 -14.74 -14.19
N GLU A 174 -14.22 -13.74 -14.07
CA GLU A 174 -15.67 -13.94 -13.96
C GLU A 174 -16.27 -14.69 -15.17
N ALA A 175 -15.74 -14.41 -16.36
CA ALA A 175 -16.13 -15.09 -17.59
C ALA A 175 -15.44 -16.47 -17.80
N GLY A 176 -14.60 -16.91 -16.89
CA GLY A 176 -13.89 -18.20 -17.00
C GLY A 176 -12.81 -18.27 -18.08
N ARG A 177 -12.43 -17.14 -18.69
CA ARG A 177 -11.50 -17.10 -19.86
C ARG A 177 -10.15 -16.44 -19.55
N HIS A 178 -9.84 -16.25 -18.26
CA HIS A 178 -8.58 -15.60 -17.83
C HIS A 178 -7.33 -16.30 -18.38
N LEU A 179 -7.30 -17.65 -18.39
CA LEU A 179 -6.16 -18.40 -18.91
C LEU A 179 -5.97 -18.20 -20.43
N GLU A 180 -7.07 -18.19 -21.19
CA GLU A 180 -7.05 -17.92 -22.63
C GLU A 180 -6.53 -16.51 -22.96
N ARG A 181 -6.76 -15.56 -22.04
CA ARG A 181 -6.28 -14.18 -22.12
C ARG A 181 -4.87 -13.99 -21.53
N GLY A 182 -4.24 -15.09 -21.09
CA GLY A 182 -2.88 -15.08 -20.54
C GLY A 182 -2.77 -14.67 -19.08
N TRP A 183 -3.89 -14.46 -18.36
CA TRP A 183 -3.85 -14.14 -16.96
C TRP A 183 -3.53 -15.38 -16.12
N PRO A 184 -2.63 -15.28 -15.13
CA PRO A 184 -2.43 -16.37 -14.18
C PRO A 184 -3.62 -16.50 -13.23
N ALA A 185 -3.93 -17.74 -12.81
CA ALA A 185 -4.93 -18.01 -11.78
C ALA A 185 -4.41 -17.65 -10.37
N ASN A 186 -4.01 -16.38 -10.19
CA ASN A 186 -3.45 -15.89 -8.93
C ASN A 186 -3.73 -14.40 -8.75
N ALA A 187 -4.75 -14.10 -7.95
CA ALA A 187 -5.18 -12.72 -7.69
C ALA A 187 -4.11 -11.91 -6.93
N TYR A 188 -3.43 -12.53 -5.96
CA TYR A 188 -2.37 -11.86 -5.20
C TYR A 188 -1.22 -11.42 -6.11
N ARG A 189 -0.78 -12.31 -7.03
CA ARG A 189 0.24 -11.96 -8.02
C ARG A 189 -0.16 -10.74 -8.83
N ILE A 190 -1.35 -10.75 -9.44
CA ILE A 190 -1.82 -9.63 -10.27
C ILE A 190 -1.96 -8.34 -9.46
N SER A 191 -2.39 -8.42 -8.21
CA SER A 191 -2.46 -7.24 -7.34
C SER A 191 -1.09 -6.62 -7.08
N LYS A 192 -0.04 -7.43 -6.93
CA LYS A 192 1.33 -6.93 -6.72
C LYS A 192 1.97 -6.45 -8.02
N VAL A 193 1.67 -7.07 -9.15
CA VAL A 193 2.03 -6.55 -10.49
C VAL A 193 1.40 -5.17 -10.71
N GLY A 194 0.11 -5.01 -10.40
CA GLY A 194 -0.60 -3.73 -10.47
C GLY A 194 0.02 -2.67 -9.56
N LEU A 195 0.35 -3.04 -8.31
CA LEU A 195 1.00 -2.13 -7.36
C LEU A 195 2.38 -1.66 -7.86
N ASN A 196 3.17 -2.55 -8.46
CA ASN A 196 4.46 -2.20 -9.05
C ASN A 196 4.29 -1.30 -10.28
N ALA A 197 3.28 -1.55 -11.13
CA ALA A 197 2.95 -0.65 -12.24
C ALA A 197 2.55 0.73 -11.73
N PHE A 198 1.67 0.80 -10.73
CA PHE A 198 1.29 2.06 -10.10
C PHE A 198 2.49 2.81 -9.50
N THR A 199 3.42 2.10 -8.86
CA THR A 199 4.64 2.71 -8.32
C THR A 199 5.44 3.43 -9.40
N ARG A 200 5.59 2.82 -10.60
CA ARG A 200 6.28 3.44 -11.74
C ARG A 200 5.53 4.64 -12.31
N ILE A 201 4.20 4.54 -12.43
CA ILE A 201 3.35 5.65 -12.87
C ILE A 201 3.51 6.83 -11.91
N LEU A 202 3.34 6.59 -10.62
CA LEU A 202 3.46 7.61 -9.59
C LEU A 202 4.86 8.25 -9.54
N ALA A 203 5.91 7.46 -9.71
CA ALA A 203 7.28 7.96 -9.77
C ALA A 203 7.48 8.91 -10.96
N ARG A 204 6.87 8.62 -12.13
CA ARG A 204 6.89 9.55 -13.28
C ARG A 204 6.13 10.84 -13.00
N GLU A 205 4.93 10.74 -12.41
CA GLU A 205 4.11 11.90 -12.08
C GLU A 205 4.79 12.84 -11.08
N LEU A 206 5.59 12.27 -10.19
CA LEU A 206 6.31 13.00 -9.15
C LEU A 206 7.77 13.32 -9.54
N ALA A 207 8.19 13.03 -10.76
CA ALA A 207 9.58 13.21 -11.19
C ALA A 207 10.10 14.66 -11.05
N ALA A 208 9.22 15.66 -11.22
CA ALA A 208 9.56 17.07 -11.02
C ALA A 208 9.57 17.52 -9.55
N SER A 209 9.14 16.66 -8.63
CA SER A 209 9.15 16.92 -7.19
C SER A 209 10.35 16.25 -6.52
N ALA A 210 10.64 16.65 -5.29
CA ALA A 210 11.65 15.97 -4.47
C ALA A 210 11.11 14.72 -3.75
N VAL A 211 9.82 14.38 -3.92
CA VAL A 211 9.21 13.16 -3.36
C VAL A 211 9.74 11.94 -4.09
N ARG A 212 10.14 10.91 -3.33
CA ARG A 212 10.61 9.65 -3.91
C ARG A 212 9.62 8.54 -3.67
N VAL A 213 9.38 7.75 -4.72
CA VAL A 213 8.47 6.61 -4.71
C VAL A 213 9.26 5.34 -4.98
N ASN A 214 9.13 4.36 -4.08
CA ASN A 214 9.81 3.07 -4.22
C ASN A 214 8.87 1.93 -3.88
N GLU A 215 9.12 0.78 -4.46
CA GLU A 215 8.56 -0.49 -4.02
C GLU A 215 9.61 -1.29 -3.27
N VAL A 216 9.16 -2.08 -2.29
CA VAL A 216 10.01 -3.01 -1.56
C VAL A 216 9.38 -4.38 -1.54
N SER A 217 10.20 -5.41 -1.76
CA SER A 217 9.81 -6.80 -1.59
C SER A 217 10.48 -7.33 -0.32
N PRO A 218 9.73 -7.59 0.76
CA PRO A 218 10.32 -7.96 2.05
C PRO A 218 10.87 -9.40 2.08
N GLY A 219 10.67 -10.19 1.01
CA GLY A 219 11.01 -11.60 1.00
C GLY A 219 10.09 -12.44 1.90
N TRP A 220 10.56 -13.61 2.30
CA TRP A 220 9.85 -14.47 3.23
C TRP A 220 10.05 -13.99 4.66
N VAL A 221 8.99 -13.47 5.26
CA VAL A 221 8.99 -13.01 6.65
C VAL A 221 8.03 -13.88 7.46
N ARG A 222 8.47 -14.40 8.60
CA ARG A 222 7.60 -15.16 9.50
C ARG A 222 6.62 -14.20 10.18
N THR A 223 5.43 -14.06 9.62
CA THR A 223 4.34 -13.21 10.14
C THR A 223 3.03 -13.99 10.14
N ALA A 224 2.10 -13.61 11.02
CA ALA A 224 0.70 -14.01 10.92
C ALA A 224 0.02 -13.12 9.86
N MET A 225 -0.03 -13.59 8.64
CA MET A 225 -0.81 -12.97 7.55
C MET A 225 -2.18 -13.60 7.46
#